data_99ef256e632279fc39670a084947217e
#
_entry.id   99ef256e632279fc39670a084947217e
#
_cell.length_a   1.000
_cell.length_b   1.000
_cell.length_c   1.000
_cell.angle_alpha   90.00
_cell.angle_beta   90.00
_cell.angle_gamma   90.00
#
_symmetry.space_group_name_H-M   'P 1'
#
loop_
_entity.id
_entity.type
_entity.pdbx_description
1 polymer ?
#
loop_
_entity_poly.entity_id
_entity_poly.type
_entity_poly.pdbx_seq_one_letter_code
_entity_poly.pdbx_strand_id
1 'polypeptide(L)'
;EIRGEPYINFTFFSKQAGFEYIFDRKKMEICAKEYKAEEKSQKNKRIILMWDPDLIFDTSKNYFTEHVGERVLAPTWGGYKDMKEIPLSLSYLQEAKRAGMKITPLLHNDFDLQETKKFLHDSGAVQNLARQITATALVYDFDGWNLDFENMDEADKFLYTKFIKTVSEKLHMH
;
A
#
# COMPACT_ATOMS: atom_id res chain seq x y z
N GLU A 1 -8.33 0.87 -17.01
CA GLU A 1 -9.05 1.43 -18.20
C GLU A 1 -10.18 2.31 -17.72
N ILE A 2 -10.30 3.50 -18.25
CA ILE A 2 -11.44 4.39 -18.01
C ILE A 2 -12.14 4.57 -19.36
N ARG A 3 -13.42 4.17 -19.46
CA ARG A 3 -14.22 4.22 -20.70
C ARG A 3 -13.61 3.46 -21.88
N GLY A 4 -12.87 2.37 -21.62
CA GLY A 4 -12.22 1.56 -22.66
C GLY A 4 -10.90 2.10 -23.18
N GLU A 5 -10.44 3.26 -22.70
CA GLU A 5 -9.15 3.82 -23.09
C GLU A 5 -8.04 3.41 -22.10
N PRO A 6 -6.82 3.14 -22.57
CA PRO A 6 -5.70 2.85 -21.71
C PRO A 6 -5.25 4.12 -20.99
N TYR A 7 -5.14 4.06 -19.65
CA TYR A 7 -4.61 5.15 -18.85
C TYR A 7 -3.32 4.72 -18.18
N ILE A 8 -2.35 5.61 -18.17
CA ILE A 8 -1.09 5.44 -17.45
C ILE A 8 -1.19 6.25 -16.16
N ASN A 9 -0.90 5.62 -15.01
CA ASN A 9 -0.68 6.36 -13.78
C ASN A 9 0.63 7.16 -13.92
N PHE A 10 0.49 8.46 -14.14
CA PHE A 10 1.63 9.32 -14.44
C PHE A 10 2.58 9.47 -13.26
N THR A 11 2.07 9.41 -12.02
CA THR A 11 2.89 9.42 -10.81
C THR A 11 3.79 8.19 -10.78
N PHE A 12 3.25 7.02 -11.07
CA PHE A 12 4.02 5.80 -11.17
C PHE A 12 5.08 5.89 -12.28
N PHE A 13 4.68 6.33 -13.47
CA PHE A 13 5.60 6.46 -14.60
C PHE A 13 6.75 7.43 -14.29
N SER A 14 6.48 8.58 -13.67
CA SER A 14 7.50 9.56 -13.32
C SER A 14 8.52 9.02 -12.31
N LYS A 15 8.05 8.29 -11.30
CA LYS A 15 8.93 7.62 -10.31
C LYS A 15 9.85 6.60 -10.99
N GLN A 16 9.32 5.78 -11.92
CA GLN A 16 10.11 4.79 -12.67
C GLN A 16 11.13 5.43 -13.60
N ALA A 17 10.75 6.52 -14.23
CA ALA A 17 11.61 7.25 -15.15
C ALA A 17 12.60 8.21 -14.43
N GLY A 18 12.54 8.28 -13.10
CA GLY A 18 13.47 9.08 -12.28
C GLY A 18 13.27 10.60 -12.41
N PHE A 19 12.04 11.06 -12.58
CA PHE A 19 11.74 12.49 -12.61
C PHE A 19 10.53 12.87 -11.76
N GLU A 20 10.50 14.11 -11.29
CA GLU A 20 9.32 14.75 -10.72
C GLU A 20 8.52 15.47 -11.79
N TYR A 21 7.21 15.58 -11.60
CA TYR A 21 6.37 16.36 -12.50
C TYR A 21 5.47 17.34 -11.75
N ILE A 22 5.14 18.43 -12.44
CA ILE A 22 4.14 19.41 -12.00
C ILE A 22 3.11 19.51 -13.12
N PHE A 23 1.84 19.30 -12.80
CA PHE A 23 0.76 19.51 -13.74
C PHE A 23 0.22 20.94 -13.63
N ASP A 24 0.48 21.75 -14.64
CA ASP A 24 -0.13 23.07 -14.76
C ASP A 24 -1.54 22.96 -15.36
N ARG A 25 -2.54 23.01 -14.48
CA ARG A 25 -3.95 22.90 -14.88
C ARG A 25 -4.43 24.03 -15.79
N LYS A 26 -3.83 25.20 -15.74
CA LYS A 26 -4.23 26.34 -16.58
C LYS A 26 -3.75 26.17 -18.01
N LYS A 27 -2.55 25.64 -18.17
CA LYS A 27 -1.95 25.40 -19.49
C LYS A 27 -2.21 24.00 -20.03
N MET A 28 -2.74 23.10 -19.17
CA MET A 28 -2.87 21.67 -19.50
C MET A 28 -1.53 21.02 -19.88
N GLU A 29 -0.45 21.45 -19.21
CA GLU A 29 0.91 21.00 -19.48
C GLU A 29 1.48 20.22 -18.29
N ILE A 30 2.33 19.23 -18.60
CA ILE A 30 3.12 18.51 -17.62
C ILE A 30 4.57 18.96 -17.75
N CYS A 31 5.10 19.54 -16.68
CA CYS A 31 6.51 19.92 -16.58
C CYS A 31 7.29 18.85 -15.80
N ALA A 32 8.25 18.20 -16.42
CA ALA A 32 9.12 17.23 -15.78
C ALA A 32 10.39 17.92 -15.23
N LYS A 33 10.83 17.49 -14.05
CA LYS A 33 12.13 17.86 -13.46
C LYS A 33 12.88 16.59 -13.12
N GLU A 34 14.21 16.65 -13.23
CA GLU A 34 15.04 15.54 -12.77
C GLU A 34 14.81 15.26 -11.28
N TYR A 35 14.48 14.02 -10.96
CA TYR A 35 14.31 13.59 -9.57
C TYR A 35 15.68 13.45 -8.91
N LYS A 36 16.01 14.36 -8.02
CA LYS A 36 17.14 14.19 -7.12
C LYS A 36 16.62 13.53 -5.85
N ALA A 37 16.84 12.23 -5.72
CA ALA A 37 16.58 11.55 -4.45
C ALA A 37 17.39 12.26 -3.36
N GLU A 38 16.74 12.93 -2.43
CA GLU A 38 17.38 13.35 -1.20
C GLU A 38 17.77 12.06 -0.46
N GLU A 39 19.05 11.82 -0.29
CA GLU A 39 19.56 10.85 0.69
C GLU A 39 19.12 11.32 2.08
N LYS A 40 17.88 10.99 2.45
CA LYS A 40 17.44 11.17 3.83
C LYS A 40 18.21 10.19 4.67
N SER A 41 19.19 10.71 5.43
CA SER A 41 19.84 9.95 6.49
C SER A 41 18.72 9.30 7.32
N GLN A 42 18.62 7.97 7.27
CA GLN A 42 17.74 7.20 8.14
C GLN A 42 18.29 7.24 9.58
N LYS A 43 18.20 8.40 10.22
CA LYS A 43 18.20 8.44 11.68
C LYS A 43 16.96 7.70 12.12
N ASN A 44 17.10 6.76 13.06
CA ASN A 44 16.04 5.96 13.67
C ASN A 44 14.79 6.82 13.99
N LYS A 45 13.94 7.03 13.00
CA LYS A 45 12.67 7.71 13.20
C LYS A 45 11.73 6.70 13.81
N ARG A 46 11.09 7.07 14.91
CA ARG A 46 9.99 6.26 15.45
C ARG A 46 8.90 6.15 14.39
N ILE A 47 8.37 4.96 14.19
CA ILE A 47 7.20 4.71 13.37
C ILE A 47 6.03 4.54 14.34
N ILE A 48 4.95 5.27 14.09
CA ILE A 48 3.70 5.10 14.81
C ILE A 48 2.68 4.62 13.79
N LEU A 49 2.25 3.39 13.94
CA LEU A 49 1.22 2.78 13.12
C LEU A 49 -0.10 2.80 13.87
N MET A 50 -1.13 3.29 13.21
CA MET A 50 -2.51 3.28 13.69
C MET A 50 -3.35 2.40 12.78
N TRP A 51 -3.99 1.40 13.37
CA TRP A 51 -5.02 0.62 12.69
C TRP A 51 -6.33 1.39 12.69
N ASP A 52 -7.03 1.35 11.56
CA ASP A 52 -8.35 1.96 11.40
C ASP A 52 -9.33 0.92 10.81
N PRO A 53 -9.84 0.02 11.66
CA PRO A 53 -10.72 -1.06 11.20
C PRO A 53 -12.07 -0.57 10.69
N ASP A 54 -12.54 0.56 11.20
CA ASP A 54 -13.87 1.09 10.90
C ASP A 54 -13.83 2.21 9.85
N LEU A 55 -12.66 2.52 9.31
CA LEU A 55 -12.44 3.57 8.31
C LEU A 55 -12.96 4.96 8.77
N ILE A 56 -12.72 5.27 10.03
CA ILE A 56 -13.22 6.48 10.72
C ILE A 56 -12.14 7.54 10.95
N PHE A 57 -11.00 7.42 10.29
CA PHE A 57 -9.93 8.42 10.41
C PHE A 57 -10.48 9.82 10.14
N ASP A 58 -10.24 10.70 11.10
CA ASP A 58 -10.76 12.06 11.10
C ASP A 58 -9.64 13.04 11.49
N THR A 59 -9.26 13.90 10.56
CA THR A 59 -8.18 14.89 10.76
C THR A 59 -8.50 15.94 11.81
N SER A 60 -9.78 16.13 12.16
CA SER A 60 -10.18 17.04 13.23
C SER A 60 -9.79 16.53 14.61
N LYS A 61 -9.54 15.22 14.74
CA LYS A 61 -9.08 14.60 15.97
C LYS A 61 -7.56 14.60 16.03
N ASN A 62 -7.04 15.04 17.14
CA ASN A 62 -5.59 14.99 17.37
C ASN A 62 -5.17 13.61 17.89
N TYR A 63 -4.93 12.68 16.97
CA TYR A 63 -4.45 11.33 17.33
C TYR A 63 -3.00 11.34 17.82
N PHE A 64 -2.23 12.39 17.52
CA PHE A 64 -0.79 12.44 17.76
C PHE A 64 -0.40 13.80 18.34
N THR A 65 -0.40 13.93 19.67
CA THR A 65 -0.19 15.21 20.34
C THR A 65 1.24 15.73 20.34
N GLU A 66 2.25 14.85 20.25
CA GLU A 66 3.67 15.26 20.33
C GLU A 66 4.56 14.27 19.54
N HIS A 67 4.63 14.36 18.21
CA HIS A 67 5.39 13.33 17.50
C HIS A 67 6.43 13.86 16.53
N VAL A 68 7.65 13.51 16.84
CA VAL A 68 8.79 13.52 15.92
C VAL A 68 8.94 12.10 15.39
N GLY A 69 8.21 11.74 14.33
CA GLY A 69 8.26 10.41 13.76
C GLY A 69 7.46 10.25 12.47
N GLU A 70 7.55 9.05 11.91
CA GLU A 70 6.77 8.67 10.74
C GLU A 70 5.40 8.15 11.20
N ARG A 71 4.34 8.67 10.63
CA ARG A 71 2.96 8.29 10.96
C ARG A 71 2.40 7.42 9.86
N VAL A 72 1.93 6.24 10.24
CA VAL A 72 1.40 5.24 9.33
C VAL A 72 -0.04 4.93 9.69
N LEU A 73 -0.92 4.98 8.71
CA LEU A 73 -2.32 4.60 8.84
C LEU A 73 -2.54 3.28 8.11
N ALA A 74 -3.08 2.30 8.83
CA ALA A 74 -3.41 0.99 8.30
C ALA A 74 -4.93 0.77 8.34
N PRO A 75 -5.67 1.32 7.35
CA PRO A 75 -7.10 1.06 7.21
C PRO A 75 -7.32 -0.40 6.80
N THR A 76 -8.38 -1.02 7.29
CA THR A 76 -8.69 -2.39 6.89
C THR A 76 -9.10 -2.42 5.42
N TRP A 77 -8.31 -3.15 4.60
CA TRP A 77 -8.71 -3.43 3.23
C TRP A 77 -9.74 -4.55 3.19
N GLY A 78 -9.47 -5.65 3.91
CA GLY A 78 -10.30 -6.85 3.95
C GLY A 78 -9.50 -8.14 3.82
N GLY A 79 -10.20 -9.22 3.49
CA GLY A 79 -9.58 -10.52 3.26
C GLY A 79 -8.79 -10.58 1.95
N TYR A 80 -7.72 -11.37 1.94
CA TYR A 80 -6.89 -11.54 0.74
C TYR A 80 -7.65 -12.15 -0.46
N LYS A 81 -8.79 -12.78 -0.21
CA LYS A 81 -9.66 -13.34 -1.26
C LYS A 81 -10.46 -12.26 -1.98
N ASP A 82 -10.68 -11.13 -1.32
CA ASP A 82 -11.60 -10.07 -1.77
C ASP A 82 -10.86 -8.85 -2.34
N MET A 83 -9.62 -9.04 -2.79
CA MET A 83 -8.76 -7.97 -3.35
C MET A 83 -9.37 -7.20 -4.51
N LYS A 84 -10.48 -7.69 -5.09
CA LYS A 84 -11.19 -7.01 -6.19
C LYS A 84 -12.10 -5.88 -5.72
N GLU A 85 -12.51 -5.91 -4.48
CA GLU A 85 -13.35 -4.89 -3.87
C GLU A 85 -12.48 -3.78 -3.29
N ILE A 86 -12.92 -2.55 -3.43
CA ILE A 86 -12.19 -1.38 -2.95
C ILE A 86 -12.99 -0.78 -1.80
N PRO A 87 -12.64 -1.09 -0.55
CA PRO A 87 -13.40 -0.61 0.60
C PRO A 87 -13.12 0.86 0.91
N LEU A 88 -11.97 1.39 0.44
CA LEU A 88 -11.52 2.74 0.77
C LEU A 88 -12.05 3.77 -0.22
N SER A 89 -12.69 4.81 0.27
CA SER A 89 -13.10 5.94 -0.57
C SER A 89 -11.89 6.83 -0.93
N LEU A 90 -11.93 7.45 -2.10
CA LEU A 90 -10.87 8.41 -2.51
C LEU A 90 -10.79 9.60 -1.56
N SER A 91 -11.91 10.05 -0.99
CA SER A 91 -11.92 11.14 0.00
C SER A 91 -11.17 10.76 1.27
N TYR A 92 -11.38 9.56 1.79
CA TYR A 92 -10.65 9.04 2.94
C TYR A 92 -9.14 9.03 2.71
N LEU A 93 -8.72 8.47 1.56
CA LEU A 93 -7.29 8.40 1.21
C LEU A 93 -6.67 9.79 1.07
N GLN A 94 -7.37 10.71 0.42
CA GLN A 94 -6.91 12.09 0.26
C GLN A 94 -6.79 12.83 1.59
N GLU A 95 -7.73 12.62 2.49
CA GLU A 95 -7.70 13.22 3.82
C GLU A 95 -6.52 12.71 4.63
N ALA A 96 -6.31 11.40 4.68
CA ALA A 96 -5.17 10.79 5.35
C ALA A 96 -3.83 11.30 4.80
N LYS A 97 -3.68 11.37 3.48
CA LYS A 97 -2.48 11.92 2.83
C LYS A 97 -2.26 13.40 3.15
N ARG A 98 -3.31 14.22 3.15
CA ARG A 98 -3.22 15.65 3.55
C ARG A 98 -2.78 15.81 5.01
N ALA A 99 -3.17 14.88 5.88
CA ALA A 99 -2.71 14.83 7.26
C ALA A 99 -1.25 14.35 7.43
N GLY A 100 -0.57 14.05 6.31
CA GLY A 100 0.82 13.56 6.32
C GLY A 100 0.96 12.12 6.80
N MET A 101 -0.10 11.31 6.68
CA MET A 101 -0.06 9.88 6.98
C MET A 101 0.52 9.12 5.79
N LYS A 102 1.40 8.17 6.05
CA LYS A 102 1.68 7.06 5.15
C LYS A 102 0.54 6.06 5.23
N ILE A 103 0.18 5.48 4.10
CA ILE A 103 -0.96 4.56 4.03
C ILE A 103 -0.47 3.16 3.69
N THR A 104 -0.72 2.23 4.62
CA THR A 104 -0.41 0.81 4.47
C THR A 104 -1.65 -0.03 4.80
N PRO A 105 -2.58 -0.21 3.86
CA PRO A 105 -3.82 -0.92 4.15
C PRO A 105 -3.57 -2.31 4.73
N LEU A 106 -4.45 -2.74 5.62
CA LEU A 106 -4.37 -4.04 6.28
C LEU A 106 -5.09 -5.09 5.44
N LEU A 107 -4.38 -6.16 5.12
CA LEU A 107 -4.88 -7.33 4.42
C LEU A 107 -4.79 -8.55 5.32
N HIS A 108 -5.90 -9.21 5.60
CA HIS A 108 -5.96 -10.35 6.51
C HIS A 108 -6.32 -11.66 5.80
N ASN A 109 -6.18 -12.78 6.52
CA ASN A 109 -6.51 -14.12 6.04
C ASN A 109 -7.80 -14.69 6.65
N ASP A 110 -8.69 -13.83 7.16
CA ASP A 110 -9.94 -14.22 7.83
C ASP A 110 -9.77 -15.20 8.99
N PHE A 111 -8.57 -15.28 9.57
CA PHE A 111 -8.26 -16.26 10.62
C PHE A 111 -8.42 -17.74 10.17
N ASP A 112 -8.55 -17.96 8.85
CA ASP A 112 -8.87 -19.28 8.29
C ASP A 112 -7.61 -20.08 7.99
N LEU A 113 -7.28 -21.00 8.92
CA LEU A 113 -6.12 -21.87 8.82
C LEU A 113 -6.14 -22.74 7.56
N GLN A 114 -7.31 -23.33 7.21
CA GLN A 114 -7.39 -24.27 6.11
C GLN A 114 -7.25 -23.62 4.75
N GLU A 115 -7.91 -22.49 4.57
CA GLU A 115 -7.82 -21.73 3.33
C GLU A 115 -6.44 -21.08 3.19
N THR A 116 -5.85 -20.56 4.28
CA THR A 116 -4.49 -20.04 4.26
C THR A 116 -3.48 -21.11 3.88
N LYS A 117 -3.62 -22.33 4.40
CA LYS A 117 -2.79 -23.47 4.03
C LYS A 117 -2.90 -23.78 2.55
N LYS A 118 -4.12 -23.90 2.02
CA LYS A 118 -4.34 -24.13 0.56
C LYS A 118 -3.69 -23.02 -0.27
N PHE A 119 -3.89 -21.77 0.10
CA PHE A 119 -3.30 -20.62 -0.57
C PHE A 119 -1.77 -20.68 -0.60
N LEU A 120 -1.13 -20.94 0.55
CA LEU A 120 0.33 -20.95 0.64
C LEU A 120 0.95 -22.12 -0.17
N HIS A 121 0.24 -23.24 -0.32
CA HIS A 121 0.66 -24.38 -1.13
C HIS A 121 0.39 -24.20 -2.63
N ASP A 122 -0.39 -23.20 -3.04
CA ASP A 122 -0.63 -22.86 -4.45
C ASP A 122 0.28 -21.71 -4.89
N SER A 123 1.37 -22.04 -5.55
CA SER A 123 2.33 -21.03 -6.03
C SER A 123 1.72 -20.05 -7.05
N GLY A 124 0.69 -20.48 -7.81
CA GLY A 124 -0.03 -19.65 -8.75
C GLY A 124 -0.88 -18.61 -8.01
N ALA A 125 -1.61 -19.03 -6.96
CA ALA A 125 -2.39 -18.15 -6.10
C ALA A 125 -1.50 -17.13 -5.39
N VAL A 126 -0.36 -17.57 -4.84
CA VAL A 126 0.65 -16.69 -4.20
C VAL A 126 1.15 -15.62 -5.17
N GLN A 127 1.55 -16.00 -6.38
CA GLN A 127 2.02 -15.04 -7.39
C GLN A 127 0.92 -14.09 -7.85
N ASN A 128 -0.32 -14.59 -7.95
CA ASN A 128 -1.47 -13.77 -8.33
C ASN A 128 -1.77 -12.71 -7.27
N LEU A 129 -1.84 -13.11 -5.99
CA LEU A 129 -2.06 -12.17 -4.88
C LEU A 129 -0.94 -11.12 -4.80
N ALA A 130 0.32 -11.54 -4.94
CA ALA A 130 1.45 -10.61 -4.94
C ALA A 130 1.36 -9.57 -6.07
N ARG A 131 0.89 -9.97 -7.26
CA ARG A 131 0.62 -9.02 -8.36
C ARG A 131 -0.52 -8.06 -8.04
N GLN A 132 -1.62 -8.57 -7.45
CA GLN A 132 -2.76 -7.74 -7.06
C GLN A 132 -2.37 -6.71 -6.00
N ILE A 133 -1.67 -7.14 -4.93
CA ILE A 133 -1.12 -6.27 -3.89
C ILE A 133 -0.28 -5.14 -4.50
N THR A 134 0.65 -5.50 -5.40
CA THR A 134 1.52 -4.52 -6.05
C THR A 134 0.72 -3.57 -6.94
N ALA A 135 -0.16 -4.09 -7.79
CA ALA A 135 -0.96 -3.28 -8.69
C ALA A 135 -1.86 -2.30 -7.92
N THR A 136 -2.48 -2.76 -6.83
CA THR A 136 -3.33 -1.92 -5.98
C THR A 136 -2.52 -0.82 -5.30
N ALA A 137 -1.35 -1.16 -4.74
CA ALA A 137 -0.46 -0.15 -4.14
C ALA A 137 -0.09 0.95 -5.13
N LEU A 138 0.20 0.59 -6.37
CA LEU A 138 0.54 1.55 -7.43
C LEU A 138 -0.65 2.42 -7.85
N VAL A 139 -1.84 1.82 -7.99
CA VAL A 139 -3.05 2.54 -8.42
C VAL A 139 -3.46 3.59 -7.39
N TYR A 140 -3.40 3.23 -6.09
CA TYR A 140 -3.83 4.11 -5.00
C TYR A 140 -2.70 4.88 -4.33
N ASP A 141 -1.46 4.70 -4.82
CA ASP A 141 -0.27 5.34 -4.27
C ASP A 141 -0.13 5.06 -2.76
N PHE A 142 -0.17 3.77 -2.40
CA PHE A 142 0.08 3.32 -1.05
C PHE A 142 1.57 3.26 -0.75
N ASP A 143 1.93 3.54 0.50
CA ASP A 143 3.32 3.47 0.96
C ASP A 143 3.78 2.03 1.27
N GLY A 144 2.84 1.10 1.31
CA GLY A 144 3.07 -0.32 1.54
C GLY A 144 1.79 -1.07 1.88
N TRP A 145 1.95 -2.24 2.48
CA TRP A 145 0.84 -3.06 2.97
C TRP A 145 1.13 -3.59 4.38
N ASN A 146 0.11 -3.64 5.21
CA ASN A 146 0.13 -4.36 6.48
C ASN A 146 -0.50 -5.74 6.26
N LEU A 147 0.31 -6.80 6.32
CA LEU A 147 -0.15 -8.17 6.14
C LEU A 147 -0.40 -8.78 7.52
N ASP A 148 -1.67 -8.99 7.84
CA ASP A 148 -2.15 -9.48 9.13
C ASP A 148 -2.70 -10.91 8.97
N PHE A 149 -1.77 -11.85 8.77
CA PHE A 149 -2.08 -13.27 8.60
C PHE A 149 -1.91 -13.98 9.94
N GLU A 150 -3.01 -14.43 10.50
CA GLU A 150 -3.08 -15.07 11.80
C GLU A 150 -3.57 -16.53 11.70
N ASN A 151 -3.48 -17.28 12.81
CA ASN A 151 -3.94 -18.66 12.89
C ASN A 151 -3.39 -19.55 11.76
N MET A 152 -2.09 -19.50 11.53
CA MET A 152 -1.41 -20.28 10.49
C MET A 152 -0.80 -21.56 11.05
N ASP A 153 -0.65 -22.58 10.20
CA ASP A 153 0.07 -23.80 10.54
C ASP A 153 1.58 -23.52 10.65
N GLU A 154 2.20 -23.89 11.76
CA GLU A 154 3.65 -23.70 11.95
C GLU A 154 4.47 -24.41 10.86
N ALA A 155 3.97 -25.53 10.33
CA ALA A 155 4.61 -26.25 9.24
C ALA A 155 4.73 -25.42 7.95
N ASP A 156 3.87 -24.41 7.77
CA ASP A 156 3.85 -23.56 6.60
C ASP A 156 4.74 -22.30 6.70
N LYS A 157 5.52 -22.18 7.77
CA LYS A 157 6.42 -21.06 8.03
C LYS A 157 7.29 -20.67 6.82
N PHE A 158 7.87 -21.65 6.15
CA PHE A 158 8.71 -21.39 4.97
C PHE A 158 7.91 -20.88 3.78
N LEU A 159 6.70 -21.38 3.59
CA LEU A 159 5.81 -20.94 2.51
C LEU A 159 5.36 -19.50 2.75
N TYR A 160 4.99 -19.18 3.99
CA TYR A 160 4.65 -17.83 4.37
C TYR A 160 5.85 -16.86 4.19
N THR A 161 7.03 -17.24 4.64
CA THR A 161 8.26 -16.45 4.43
C THR A 161 8.50 -16.19 2.94
N LYS A 162 8.31 -17.22 2.09
CA LYS A 162 8.44 -17.08 0.63
C LYS A 162 7.38 -16.13 0.05
N PHE A 163 6.14 -16.20 0.54
CA PHE A 163 5.09 -15.26 0.15
C PHE A 163 5.47 -13.82 0.48
N ILE A 164 5.85 -13.54 1.74
CA ILE A 164 6.30 -12.20 2.17
C ILE A 164 7.45 -11.69 1.30
N LYS A 165 8.45 -12.54 1.05
CA LYS A 165 9.57 -12.19 0.19
C LYS A 165 9.11 -11.83 -1.23
N THR A 166 8.21 -12.62 -1.81
CA THR A 166 7.65 -12.37 -3.15
C THR A 166 6.91 -11.04 -3.22
N VAL A 167 6.11 -10.70 -2.21
CA VAL A 167 5.40 -9.41 -2.12
C VAL A 167 6.39 -8.27 -1.97
N SER A 168 7.33 -8.40 -1.04
CA SER A 168 8.34 -7.37 -0.75
C SER A 168 9.19 -7.06 -1.99
N GLU A 169 9.71 -8.08 -2.67
CA GLU A 169 10.50 -7.91 -3.90
C GLU A 169 9.72 -7.14 -4.98
N LYS A 170 8.42 -7.47 -5.15
CA LYS A 170 7.58 -6.78 -6.13
C LYS A 170 7.29 -5.33 -5.75
N LEU A 171 7.02 -5.05 -4.47
CA LEU A 171 6.75 -3.68 -4.00
C LEU A 171 8.02 -2.81 -4.08
N HIS A 172 9.19 -3.35 -3.78
CA HIS A 172 10.45 -2.59 -3.79
C HIS A 172 11.04 -2.38 -5.19
N MET A 173 10.52 -3.05 -6.21
CA MET A 173 10.88 -2.76 -7.61
C MET A 173 10.21 -1.49 -8.14
N HIS A 174 9.31 -0.91 -7.38
CA HIS A 174 8.47 0.24 -7.74
C HIS A 174 8.58 1.34 -6.70
#